data_8ffdbe537278b35093b41c91f0af9eea
#
_entry.id   8ffdbe537278b35093b41c91f0af9eea
#
_cell.length_a   1.000
_cell.length_b   1.000
_cell.length_c   1.000
_cell.angle_alpha   90.00
_cell.angle_beta   90.00
_cell.angle_gamma   90.00
#
_symmetry.space_group_name_H-M   'P 1'
#
loop_
_entity.id
_entity.type
_entity.pdbx_description
1 polymer ?
#
loop_
_entity_poly.entity_id
_entity_poly.type
_entity_poly.pdbx_seq_one_letter_code
_entity_poly.pdbx_strand_id
1 'polypeptide(L)'
;MKTVKDKYVLVAADFAGVPLKEAVVKHLKSKGWNVTDIGVKTIDEKNPEMFHRIGLKVGAKIAEGEFERAILFCGTGMGIHIAASKCPHVHCGVVESVPAALRAITGNGVNVLSIGAFYVAPQTGIDIADAFLEHNLGDGYEDWKNFYEFHKLAIDELEAFDYGEFKKNNFQVKTLGEVDLAPPKYGVLAK
;
A
#
# COMPACT_ATOMS: atom_id res chain seq x y z
N MET A 1 7.53 -14.09 -8.02
CA MET A 1 6.97 -12.77 -7.63
C MET A 1 7.28 -11.73 -8.69
N LYS A 2 6.29 -10.92 -9.09
CA LYS A 2 6.46 -9.75 -9.97
C LYS A 2 6.83 -8.55 -9.11
N THR A 3 8.00 -7.95 -9.34
CA THR A 3 8.58 -6.94 -8.44
C THR A 3 8.52 -5.53 -9.02
N VAL A 4 8.61 -4.52 -8.15
CA VAL A 4 8.71 -3.11 -8.58
C VAL A 4 10.04 -2.83 -9.26
N LYS A 5 11.11 -3.53 -8.88
CA LYS A 5 12.42 -3.45 -9.55
C LYS A 5 12.33 -3.83 -11.03
N ASP A 6 11.48 -4.81 -11.36
CA ASP A 6 11.22 -5.26 -12.73
C ASP A 6 10.05 -4.49 -13.37
N LYS A 7 9.60 -3.39 -12.72
CA LYS A 7 8.48 -2.55 -13.12
C LYS A 7 7.16 -3.29 -13.30
N TYR A 8 6.82 -4.18 -12.36
CA TYR A 8 5.49 -4.79 -12.28
C TYR A 8 4.68 -4.19 -11.16
N VAL A 9 3.40 -3.93 -11.44
CA VAL A 9 2.43 -3.48 -10.44
C VAL A 9 1.05 -4.07 -10.74
N LEU A 10 0.34 -4.46 -9.67
CA LEU A 10 -1.06 -4.84 -9.74
C LEU A 10 -1.93 -3.61 -9.49
N VAL A 11 -2.96 -3.40 -10.31
CA VAL A 11 -3.94 -2.35 -10.08
C VAL A 11 -5.35 -2.90 -10.13
N ALA A 12 -6.27 -2.28 -9.39
CA ALA A 12 -7.68 -2.56 -9.50
C ALA A 12 -8.52 -1.36 -9.04
N ALA A 13 -9.72 -1.23 -9.61
CA ALA A 13 -10.69 -0.23 -9.20
C ALA A 13 -12.10 -0.83 -9.15
N ASP A 14 -12.94 -0.33 -8.25
CA ASP A 14 -14.38 -0.39 -8.44
C ASP A 14 -14.82 0.66 -9.49
N PHE A 15 -16.11 0.72 -9.82
CA PHE A 15 -16.61 1.64 -10.83
C PHE A 15 -16.30 3.12 -10.52
N ALA A 16 -16.33 3.51 -9.22
CA ALA A 16 -16.06 4.88 -8.80
C ALA A 16 -14.58 5.26 -8.93
N GLY A 17 -13.69 4.28 -8.81
CA GLY A 17 -12.23 4.46 -8.95
C GLY A 17 -11.72 4.44 -10.39
N VAL A 18 -12.53 4.02 -11.38
CA VAL A 18 -12.10 3.82 -12.78
C VAL A 18 -11.45 5.06 -13.38
N PRO A 19 -12.01 6.29 -13.30
CA PRO A 19 -11.41 7.45 -13.95
C PRO A 19 -9.99 7.77 -13.43
N LEU A 20 -9.79 7.65 -12.10
CA LEU A 20 -8.48 7.88 -11.49
C LEU A 20 -7.49 6.75 -11.86
N LYS A 21 -7.95 5.49 -11.82
CA LYS A 21 -7.16 4.34 -12.25
C LYS A 21 -6.65 4.51 -13.68
N GLU A 22 -7.52 4.91 -14.61
CA GLU A 22 -7.16 5.08 -16.02
C GLU A 22 -6.04 6.11 -16.20
N ALA A 23 -6.12 7.26 -15.51
CA ALA A 23 -5.08 8.30 -15.55
C ALA A 23 -3.73 7.75 -15.04
N VAL A 24 -3.73 7.09 -13.89
CA VAL A 24 -2.53 6.50 -13.29
C VAL A 24 -1.97 5.37 -14.17
N VAL A 25 -2.80 4.45 -14.65
CA VAL A 25 -2.37 3.35 -15.52
C VAL A 25 -1.75 3.86 -16.83
N LYS A 26 -2.35 4.89 -17.44
CA LYS A 26 -1.80 5.52 -18.65
C LYS A 26 -0.40 6.09 -18.39
N HIS A 27 -0.22 6.78 -17.27
CA HIS A 27 1.07 7.32 -16.87
C HIS A 27 2.09 6.21 -16.61
N LEU A 28 1.76 5.22 -15.79
CA LEU A 28 2.66 4.12 -15.48
C LEU A 28 3.12 3.36 -16.73
N LYS A 29 2.20 3.07 -17.66
CA LYS A 29 2.55 2.44 -18.95
C LYS A 29 3.49 3.31 -19.77
N SER A 30 3.33 4.65 -19.77
CA SER A 30 4.25 5.56 -20.46
C SER A 30 5.65 5.57 -19.85
N LYS A 31 5.76 5.24 -18.58
CA LYS A 31 7.03 5.06 -17.84
C LYS A 31 7.62 3.65 -17.98
N GLY A 32 7.00 2.77 -18.75
CA GLY A 32 7.46 1.41 -19.00
C GLY A 32 7.05 0.38 -17.94
N TRP A 33 6.05 0.68 -17.10
CA TRP A 33 5.52 -0.29 -16.15
C TRP A 33 4.65 -1.37 -16.82
N ASN A 34 4.82 -2.60 -16.37
CA ASN A 34 3.96 -3.75 -16.68
C ASN A 34 2.77 -3.76 -15.70
N VAL A 35 1.70 -3.10 -16.10
CA VAL A 35 0.51 -2.95 -15.25
C VAL A 35 -0.45 -4.10 -15.50
N THR A 36 -0.74 -4.89 -14.46
CA THR A 36 -1.81 -5.89 -14.45
C THR A 36 -3.04 -5.28 -13.79
N ASP A 37 -4.12 -5.11 -14.55
CA ASP A 37 -5.40 -4.56 -14.07
C ASP A 37 -6.44 -5.67 -13.95
N ILE A 38 -6.93 -5.93 -12.74
CA ILE A 38 -7.96 -6.95 -12.43
C ILE A 38 -9.27 -6.33 -11.91
N GLY A 39 -9.41 -5.00 -11.90
CA GLY A 39 -10.62 -4.30 -11.50
C GLY A 39 -11.64 -4.10 -12.63
N VAL A 40 -12.67 -3.32 -12.33
CA VAL A 40 -13.67 -2.81 -13.30
C VAL A 40 -12.95 -2.07 -14.43
N LYS A 41 -13.36 -2.32 -15.67
CA LYS A 41 -12.66 -1.77 -16.84
C LYS A 41 -13.16 -0.41 -17.26
N THR A 42 -14.47 -0.23 -17.25
CA THR A 42 -15.11 1.03 -17.66
C THR A 42 -16.17 1.44 -16.65
N ILE A 43 -16.44 2.75 -16.57
CA ILE A 43 -17.40 3.32 -15.61
C ILE A 43 -18.85 2.86 -15.86
N ASP A 44 -19.16 2.49 -17.09
CA ASP A 44 -20.48 2.04 -17.56
C ASP A 44 -20.56 0.51 -17.72
N GLU A 45 -19.61 -0.23 -17.14
CA GLU A 45 -19.63 -1.70 -17.12
C GLU A 45 -20.95 -2.22 -16.51
N LYS A 46 -21.63 -3.14 -17.22
CA LYS A 46 -22.84 -3.76 -16.67
C LYS A 46 -22.49 -4.71 -15.54
N ASN A 47 -23.17 -4.52 -14.39
CA ASN A 47 -22.93 -5.30 -13.18
C ASN A 47 -21.46 -5.30 -12.72
N PRO A 48 -20.87 -4.12 -12.49
CA PRO A 48 -19.47 -4.03 -12.10
C PRO A 48 -19.23 -4.76 -10.78
N GLU A 49 -18.07 -5.38 -10.66
CA GLU A 49 -17.72 -6.05 -9.42
C GLU A 49 -17.59 -5.07 -8.26
N MET A 50 -18.13 -5.47 -7.09
CA MET A 50 -18.15 -4.61 -5.91
C MET A 50 -16.75 -4.47 -5.29
N PHE A 51 -16.46 -3.29 -4.74
CA PHE A 51 -15.18 -2.90 -4.16
C PHE A 51 -14.58 -3.94 -3.20
N HIS A 52 -15.41 -4.56 -2.35
CA HIS A 52 -14.91 -5.51 -1.35
C HIS A 52 -14.43 -6.81 -1.99
N ARG A 53 -15.08 -7.30 -3.06
CA ARG A 53 -14.63 -8.49 -3.78
C ARG A 53 -13.32 -8.23 -4.52
N ILE A 54 -13.20 -7.04 -5.12
CA ILE A 54 -11.97 -6.59 -5.78
C ILE A 54 -10.82 -6.50 -4.77
N GLY A 55 -11.07 -5.88 -3.60
CA GLY A 55 -10.07 -5.77 -2.54
C GLY A 55 -9.58 -7.13 -2.06
N LEU A 56 -10.49 -8.10 -1.83
CA LEU A 56 -10.14 -9.47 -1.45
C LEU A 56 -9.28 -10.17 -2.52
N LYS A 57 -9.61 -10.00 -3.81
CA LYS A 57 -8.82 -10.59 -4.91
C LYS A 57 -7.41 -10.01 -5.00
N VAL A 58 -7.28 -8.69 -4.83
CA VAL A 58 -5.97 -8.03 -4.80
C VAL A 58 -5.18 -8.48 -3.58
N GLY A 59 -5.81 -8.49 -2.40
CA GLY A 59 -5.18 -8.97 -1.18
C GLY A 59 -4.67 -10.40 -1.30
N ALA A 60 -5.46 -11.30 -1.89
CA ALA A 60 -5.04 -12.69 -2.13
C ALA A 60 -3.79 -12.76 -3.03
N LYS A 61 -3.71 -11.95 -4.11
CA LYS A 61 -2.54 -11.95 -5.01
C LYS A 61 -1.26 -11.42 -4.35
N ILE A 62 -1.40 -10.49 -3.43
CA ILE A 62 -0.28 -10.02 -2.60
C ILE A 62 0.11 -11.10 -1.58
N ALA A 63 -0.87 -11.68 -0.88
CA ALA A 63 -0.65 -12.73 0.12
C ALA A 63 0.06 -13.97 -0.44
N GLU A 64 -0.30 -14.37 -1.67
CA GLU A 64 0.33 -15.48 -2.39
C GLU A 64 1.69 -15.11 -3.03
N GLY A 65 2.16 -13.87 -2.87
CA GLY A 65 3.43 -13.41 -3.43
C GLY A 65 3.45 -13.33 -4.96
N GLU A 66 2.29 -13.22 -5.62
CA GLU A 66 2.27 -13.04 -7.07
C GLU A 66 2.84 -11.65 -7.48
N PHE A 67 2.55 -10.62 -6.69
CA PHE A 67 3.00 -9.25 -6.87
C PHE A 67 3.58 -8.70 -5.57
N GLU A 68 4.62 -7.87 -5.70
CA GLU A 68 5.22 -7.15 -4.59
C GLU A 68 4.34 -5.98 -4.12
N ARG A 69 3.74 -5.25 -5.07
CA ARG A 69 2.90 -4.07 -4.76
C ARG A 69 1.63 -4.00 -5.59
N ALA A 70 0.61 -3.38 -4.99
CA ALA A 70 -0.64 -3.08 -5.67
C ALA A 70 -1.14 -1.66 -5.37
N ILE A 71 -1.92 -1.09 -6.31
CA ILE A 71 -2.65 0.17 -6.13
C ILE A 71 -4.13 -0.06 -6.38
N LEU A 72 -4.94 0.31 -5.40
CA LEU A 72 -6.40 0.20 -5.39
C LEU A 72 -7.04 1.58 -5.54
N PHE A 73 -8.10 1.64 -6.33
CA PHE A 73 -8.88 2.85 -6.54
C PHE A 73 -10.35 2.58 -6.24
N CYS A 74 -10.96 3.44 -5.44
CA CYS A 74 -12.37 3.35 -5.03
C CYS A 74 -12.91 4.77 -4.89
N GLY A 75 -14.20 4.94 -4.67
CA GLY A 75 -14.75 6.28 -4.41
C GLY A 75 -14.04 6.97 -3.25
N THR A 76 -13.98 6.34 -2.09
CA THR A 76 -13.29 6.86 -0.89
C THR A 76 -11.93 6.22 -0.60
N GLY A 77 -11.58 5.13 -1.28
CA GLY A 77 -10.41 4.32 -0.93
C GLY A 77 -10.60 3.42 0.29
N MET A 78 -11.58 3.70 1.16
CA MET A 78 -11.70 3.06 2.48
C MET A 78 -12.26 1.64 2.41
N GLY A 79 -13.35 1.42 1.68
CA GLY A 79 -14.00 0.10 1.64
C GLY A 79 -13.13 -0.98 0.99
N ILE A 80 -12.46 -0.65 -0.09
CA ILE A 80 -11.57 -1.56 -0.80
C ILE A 80 -10.30 -1.86 0.03
N HIS A 81 -9.79 -0.88 0.79
CA HIS A 81 -8.72 -1.03 1.77
C HIS A 81 -9.07 -2.05 2.86
N ILE A 82 -10.24 -1.88 3.52
CA ILE A 82 -10.71 -2.81 4.56
C ILE A 82 -10.76 -4.25 4.02
N ALA A 83 -11.20 -4.41 2.78
CA ALA A 83 -11.29 -5.74 2.15
C ALA A 83 -9.90 -6.34 1.88
N ALA A 84 -8.99 -5.59 1.28
CA ALA A 84 -7.63 -6.06 0.99
C ALA A 84 -6.88 -6.45 2.27
N SER A 85 -7.05 -5.67 3.35
CA SER A 85 -6.43 -5.90 4.66
C SER A 85 -6.93 -7.16 5.39
N LYS A 86 -7.92 -7.89 4.84
CA LYS A 86 -8.34 -9.19 5.39
C LYS A 86 -7.41 -10.34 5.01
N CYS A 87 -6.59 -10.16 4.01
CA CYS A 87 -5.62 -11.16 3.59
C CYS A 87 -4.32 -11.03 4.41
N PRO A 88 -3.65 -12.15 4.75
CA PRO A 88 -2.37 -12.10 5.44
C PRO A 88 -1.31 -11.40 4.56
N HIS A 89 -0.28 -10.87 5.18
CA HIS A 89 0.84 -10.18 4.50
C HIS A 89 0.42 -8.94 3.68
N VAL A 90 -0.78 -8.42 3.90
CA VAL A 90 -1.29 -7.21 3.26
C VAL A 90 -1.22 -6.02 4.22
N HIS A 91 -0.28 -5.12 3.96
CA HIS A 91 -0.15 -3.84 4.64
C HIS A 91 -0.75 -2.77 3.71
N CYS A 92 -2.05 -2.52 3.86
CA CYS A 92 -2.77 -1.59 3.01
C CYS A 92 -2.90 -0.21 3.68
N GLY A 93 -2.56 0.85 2.95
CA GLY A 93 -2.69 2.23 3.40
C GLY A 93 -3.65 3.04 2.53
N VAL A 94 -4.57 3.80 3.15
CA VAL A 94 -5.37 4.81 2.45
C VAL A 94 -4.61 6.12 2.45
N VAL A 95 -4.39 6.70 1.25
CA VAL A 95 -3.63 7.94 1.11
C VAL A 95 -4.30 8.92 0.15
N GLU A 96 -4.15 10.21 0.42
CA GLU A 96 -4.73 11.30 -0.36
C GLU A 96 -3.69 12.38 -0.73
N SER A 97 -2.42 12.15 -0.42
CA SER A 97 -1.35 13.09 -0.72
C SER A 97 -0.01 12.40 -0.93
N VAL A 98 0.89 13.05 -1.65
CA VAL A 98 2.25 12.55 -1.88
C VAL A 98 3.03 12.34 -0.56
N PRO A 99 3.03 13.26 0.42
CA PRO A 99 3.69 13.00 1.69
C PRO A 99 3.14 11.79 2.45
N ALA A 100 1.81 11.53 2.38
CA ALA A 100 1.21 10.35 2.98
C ALA A 100 1.65 9.07 2.27
N ALA A 101 1.72 9.06 0.93
CA ALA A 101 2.20 7.94 0.14
C ALA A 101 3.67 7.62 0.44
N LEU A 102 4.54 8.65 0.46
CA LEU A 102 5.94 8.50 0.84
C LEU A 102 6.06 7.89 2.24
N ARG A 103 5.34 8.42 3.23
CA ARG A 103 5.41 7.90 4.59
C ARG A 103 4.86 6.48 4.72
N ALA A 104 3.82 6.15 3.95
CA ALA A 104 3.24 4.81 3.92
C ALA A 104 4.29 3.76 3.50
N ILE A 105 5.09 4.04 2.47
CA ILE A 105 6.12 3.11 2.02
C ILE A 105 7.41 3.23 2.82
N THR A 106 7.94 4.43 3.03
CA THR A 106 9.26 4.61 3.64
C THR A 106 9.29 4.35 5.14
N GLY A 107 8.17 4.56 5.84
CA GLY A 107 8.06 4.40 7.29
C GLY A 107 7.21 3.22 7.74
N ASN A 108 6.32 2.68 6.91
CA ASN A 108 5.40 1.63 7.34
C ASN A 108 5.42 0.38 6.44
N GLY A 109 6.22 0.37 5.37
CA GLY A 109 6.34 -0.78 4.48
C GLY A 109 5.01 -1.20 3.83
N VAL A 110 4.11 -0.24 3.58
CA VAL A 110 2.84 -0.50 2.90
C VAL A 110 3.10 -1.14 1.54
N ASN A 111 2.46 -2.28 1.26
CA ASN A 111 2.59 -2.98 -0.02
C ASN A 111 1.33 -2.88 -0.89
N VAL A 112 0.21 -2.40 -0.32
CA VAL A 112 -1.02 -2.08 -1.06
C VAL A 112 -1.43 -0.65 -0.76
N LEU A 113 -1.47 0.20 -1.79
CA LEU A 113 -1.93 1.58 -1.65
C LEU A 113 -3.38 1.68 -2.08
N SER A 114 -4.22 2.41 -1.33
CA SER A 114 -5.62 2.66 -1.67
C SER A 114 -5.88 4.16 -1.80
N ILE A 115 -6.46 4.59 -2.93
CA ILE A 115 -6.67 6.00 -3.27
C ILE A 115 -8.15 6.26 -3.49
N GLY A 116 -8.67 7.34 -2.88
CA GLY A 116 -10.05 7.79 -3.00
C GLY A 116 -10.26 8.73 -4.18
N ALA A 117 -10.91 8.25 -5.25
CA ALA A 117 -11.14 9.03 -6.46
C ALA A 117 -12.08 10.24 -6.27
N PHE A 118 -12.84 10.28 -5.17
CA PHE A 118 -13.67 11.44 -4.84
C PHE A 118 -12.88 12.61 -4.27
N TYR A 119 -11.65 12.37 -3.80
CA TYR A 119 -10.83 13.35 -3.08
C TYR A 119 -9.56 13.70 -3.84
N VAL A 120 -9.07 12.81 -4.69
CA VAL A 120 -7.76 12.91 -5.33
C VAL A 120 -7.91 13.21 -6.81
N ALA A 121 -7.36 14.35 -7.24
CA ALA A 121 -7.32 14.73 -8.64
C ALA A 121 -6.36 13.81 -9.43
N PRO A 122 -6.56 13.63 -10.76
CA PRO A 122 -5.74 12.73 -11.58
C PRO A 122 -4.23 12.96 -11.46
N GLN A 123 -3.76 14.21 -11.49
CA GLN A 123 -2.33 14.49 -11.36
C GLN A 123 -1.80 14.11 -9.98
N THR A 124 -2.53 14.44 -8.92
CA THR A 124 -2.15 14.04 -7.55
C THR A 124 -2.09 12.51 -7.41
N GLY A 125 -3.04 11.78 -8.03
CA GLY A 125 -3.01 10.32 -8.02
C GLY A 125 -1.80 9.73 -8.78
N ILE A 126 -1.36 10.37 -9.85
CA ILE A 126 -0.13 10.02 -10.57
C ILE A 126 1.09 10.23 -9.66
N ASP A 127 1.20 11.40 -9.04
CA ASP A 127 2.34 11.73 -8.16
C ASP A 127 2.40 10.82 -6.92
N ILE A 128 1.23 10.44 -6.37
CA ILE A 128 1.09 9.44 -5.29
C ILE A 128 1.61 8.07 -5.76
N ALA A 129 1.23 7.63 -6.96
CA ALA A 129 1.64 6.33 -7.49
C ALA A 129 3.16 6.29 -7.74
N ASP A 130 3.74 7.36 -8.32
CA ASP A 130 5.19 7.45 -8.52
C ASP A 130 5.92 7.41 -7.16
N ALA A 131 5.48 8.21 -6.17
CA ALA A 131 6.07 8.22 -4.84
C ALA A 131 6.04 6.83 -4.17
N PHE A 132 4.93 6.09 -4.31
CA PHE A 132 4.79 4.75 -3.75
C PHE A 132 5.65 3.70 -4.45
N LEU A 133 5.81 3.79 -5.77
CA LEU A 133 6.49 2.78 -6.57
C LEU A 133 8.00 3.00 -6.68
N GLU A 134 8.48 4.23 -6.50
CA GLU A 134 9.89 4.61 -6.65
C GLU A 134 10.68 4.56 -5.33
N HIS A 135 10.02 4.34 -4.18
CA HIS A 135 10.67 4.32 -2.86
C HIS A 135 10.50 2.99 -2.15
N ASN A 136 11.33 2.75 -1.15
CA ASN A 136 11.33 1.57 -0.29
C ASN A 136 11.34 1.95 1.19
N LEU A 137 11.16 0.97 2.06
CA LEU A 137 11.28 1.15 3.50
C LEU A 137 12.65 1.71 3.86
N GLY A 138 12.66 2.81 4.61
CA GLY A 138 13.87 3.49 5.07
C GLY A 138 14.37 4.61 4.17
N ASP A 139 13.94 4.69 2.91
CA ASP A 139 14.41 5.72 1.98
C ASP A 139 14.14 7.14 2.53
N GLY A 140 15.15 8.01 2.50
CA GLY A 140 15.09 9.40 3.00
C GLY A 140 15.27 9.53 4.51
N TYR A 141 15.61 8.44 5.21
CA TYR A 141 15.85 8.43 6.67
C TYR A 141 17.21 7.86 7.05
N GLU A 142 18.18 7.93 6.15
CA GLU A 142 19.53 7.38 6.32
C GLU A 142 20.27 8.02 7.51
N ASP A 143 19.98 9.30 7.80
CA ASP A 143 20.54 10.04 8.95
C ASP A 143 19.86 9.70 10.29
N TRP A 144 18.82 8.91 10.27
CA TRP A 144 18.09 8.51 11.48
C TRP A 144 18.54 7.12 11.91
N LYS A 145 19.38 7.03 12.95
CA LYS A 145 19.92 5.78 13.45
C LYS A 145 18.84 4.73 13.68
N ASN A 146 19.03 3.56 13.12
CA ASN A 146 18.16 2.39 13.26
C ASN A 146 16.71 2.61 12.77
N PHE A 147 16.46 3.58 11.88
CA PHE A 147 15.12 3.83 11.36
C PHE A 147 14.55 2.61 10.62
N TYR A 148 15.34 2.04 9.73
CA TYR A 148 14.96 0.85 8.95
C TYR A 148 14.71 -0.35 9.88
N GLU A 149 15.64 -0.64 10.78
CA GLU A 149 15.58 -1.78 11.70
C GLU A 149 14.35 -1.70 12.63
N PHE A 150 14.05 -0.50 13.12
CA PHE A 150 12.88 -0.26 13.97
C PHE A 150 11.57 -0.56 13.22
N HIS A 151 11.41 0.00 12.02
CA HIS A 151 10.20 -0.20 11.25
C HIS A 151 10.10 -1.62 10.70
N LYS A 152 11.23 -2.24 10.35
CA LYS A 152 11.28 -3.65 9.94
C LYS A 152 10.86 -4.57 11.08
N LEU A 153 11.33 -4.33 12.30
CA LEU A 153 10.90 -5.09 13.47
C LEU A 153 9.38 -4.97 13.68
N ALA A 154 8.82 -3.77 13.59
CA ALA A 154 7.38 -3.56 13.72
C ALA A 154 6.58 -4.32 12.65
N ILE A 155 7.06 -4.34 11.40
CA ILE A 155 6.46 -5.12 10.32
C ILE A 155 6.53 -6.62 10.63
N ASP A 156 7.67 -7.13 11.06
CA ASP A 156 7.85 -8.55 11.38
C ASP A 156 6.96 -9.00 12.54
N GLU A 157 6.78 -8.18 13.55
CA GLU A 157 5.86 -8.45 14.67
C GLU A 157 4.39 -8.44 14.21
N LEU A 158 4.00 -7.53 13.31
CA LEU A 158 2.67 -7.51 12.70
C LEU A 158 2.42 -8.75 11.82
N GLU A 159 3.41 -9.18 11.06
CA GLU A 159 3.35 -10.40 10.25
C GLU A 159 3.23 -11.67 11.10
N ALA A 160 3.87 -11.70 12.26
CA ALA A 160 3.83 -12.80 13.21
C ALA A 160 2.59 -12.77 14.14
N PHE A 161 1.73 -11.75 14.01
CA PHE A 161 0.62 -11.53 14.92
C PHE A 161 -0.46 -12.61 14.79
N ASP A 162 -0.78 -13.27 15.92
CA ASP A 162 -1.91 -14.16 16.08
C ASP A 162 -2.81 -13.65 17.22
N TYR A 163 -4.07 -13.37 16.89
CA TYR A 163 -5.03 -12.84 17.87
C TYR A 163 -5.30 -13.83 19.01
N GLY A 164 -5.31 -15.13 18.73
CA GLY A 164 -5.55 -16.18 19.74
C GLY A 164 -4.43 -16.21 20.77
N GLU A 165 -3.19 -16.16 20.33
CA GLU A 165 -2.01 -16.11 21.19
C GLU A 165 -1.94 -14.77 21.95
N PHE A 166 -2.20 -13.64 21.27
CA PHE A 166 -2.28 -12.32 21.90
C PHE A 166 -3.28 -12.28 23.06
N LYS A 167 -4.50 -12.84 22.85
CA LYS A 167 -5.53 -12.95 23.88
C LYS A 167 -5.09 -13.85 25.04
N LYS A 168 -4.48 -15.04 24.76
CA LYS A 168 -3.94 -15.94 25.81
C LYS A 168 -2.84 -15.31 26.64
N ASN A 169 -2.06 -14.40 26.02
CA ASN A 169 -0.98 -13.67 26.67
C ASN A 169 -1.45 -12.36 27.30
N ASN A 170 -2.73 -12.27 27.75
CA ASN A 170 -3.31 -11.09 28.39
C ASN A 170 -3.12 -9.80 27.57
N PHE A 171 -3.25 -9.87 26.25
CA PHE A 171 -3.07 -8.74 25.32
C PHE A 171 -1.67 -8.11 25.36
N GLN A 172 -0.66 -8.91 25.70
CA GLN A 172 0.74 -8.50 25.56
C GLN A 172 1.29 -8.98 24.22
N VAL A 173 1.90 -8.08 23.47
CA VAL A 173 2.56 -8.41 22.20
C VAL A 173 3.79 -9.27 22.51
N LYS A 174 3.97 -10.34 21.76
CA LYS A 174 5.22 -11.12 21.79
C LYS A 174 6.24 -10.36 20.95
N THR A 175 7.20 -9.74 21.59
CA THR A 175 8.29 -9.02 20.91
C THR A 175 9.25 -10.00 20.23
N LEU A 176 9.69 -9.65 19.03
CA LEU A 176 10.73 -10.38 18.29
C LEU A 176 12.12 -9.81 18.55
N GLY A 177 12.21 -8.64 19.17
CA GLY A 177 13.46 -7.99 19.52
C GLY A 177 13.26 -6.61 20.11
N GLU A 178 14.35 -5.89 20.26
CA GLU A 178 14.35 -4.48 20.67
C GLU A 178 15.28 -3.70 19.73
N VAL A 179 14.84 -2.53 19.33
CA VAL A 179 15.64 -1.61 18.51
C VAL A 179 15.68 -0.25 19.18
N ASP A 180 16.87 0.24 19.46
CA ASP A 180 17.09 1.59 19.96
C ASP A 180 16.85 2.62 18.85
N LEU A 181 15.66 3.19 18.81
CA LEU A 181 15.34 4.27 17.90
C LEU A 181 15.76 5.60 18.53
N ALA A 182 16.86 6.16 18.05
CA ALA A 182 17.30 7.50 18.42
C ALA A 182 16.83 8.51 17.38
N PRO A 183 15.66 9.17 17.56
CA PRO A 183 15.20 10.21 16.62
C PRO A 183 16.21 11.37 16.63
N PRO A 184 16.42 12.03 15.48
CA PRO A 184 17.24 13.23 15.43
C PRO A 184 16.67 14.30 16.37
N LYS A 185 17.53 15.15 16.92
CA LYS A 185 17.18 16.16 17.95
C LYS A 185 16.07 17.15 17.55
N TYR A 186 15.74 17.23 16.29
CA TYR A 186 14.67 18.07 15.75
C TYR A 186 13.71 17.19 14.98
N GLY A 187 12.43 17.28 15.34
CA GLY A 187 11.37 16.49 14.70
C GLY A 187 11.46 16.54 13.18
N VAL A 188 11.64 15.39 12.56
CA VAL A 188 11.82 15.28 11.13
C VAL A 188 10.46 15.11 10.48
N LEU A 189 10.07 16.16 9.79
CA LEU A 189 9.29 15.98 8.59
C LEU A 189 10.30 15.57 7.51
N ALA A 190 10.02 14.49 6.78
CA ALA A 190 10.81 14.11 5.62
C ALA A 190 11.15 15.33 4.78
N LYS A 191 12.42 15.47 4.42
CA LYS A 191 12.88 16.50 3.51
C LYS A 191 12.29 16.29 2.13
#